data_4627cf781c64a2da28af73e07d5ab7f0
#
_entry.id   4627cf781c64a2da28af73e07d5ab7f0
#
_cell.length_a   1.000
_cell.length_b   1.000
_cell.length_c   1.000
_cell.angle_alpha   90.00
_cell.angle_beta   90.00
_cell.angle_gamma   90.00
#
_symmetry.space_group_name_H-M   'P 1'
#
loop_
_entity.id
_entity.type
_entity.pdbx_description
1 polymer ?
#
loop_
_entity_poly.entity_id
_entity_poly.type
_entity_poly.pdbx_seq_one_letter_code
_entity_poly.pdbx_strand_id
1 'polypeptide(L)'
;MPVAIPVIHRFPVSSTDVLTNLIGDDWAVQTTFWEALGQLSLGHQMGFAFALLVAFGFEFINGFHDTANAVTTVIYTGTLKPTPAVILSGFCNFLGVLLGGTTVAFAIVNLLPVDLLIDSSSMRAIVMVLSLLLAGVVWNLGTWWMGLPVSSSHCLIGSIIGVG
;
A
#
# COMPACT_ATOMS: atom_id res chain seq x y z
N MET A 1 -8.51 17.61 -53.89
CA MET A 1 -8.04 18.18 -52.63
C MET A 1 -7.11 17.17 -51.99
N PRO A 2 -5.81 17.44 -51.85
CA PRO A 2 -4.89 16.53 -51.18
C PRO A 2 -5.04 16.66 -49.68
N VAL A 3 -5.21 15.53 -49.00
CA VAL A 3 -5.25 15.40 -47.55
C VAL A 3 -3.82 15.56 -47.03
N ALA A 4 -3.59 16.60 -46.27
CA ALA A 4 -2.31 16.84 -45.62
C ALA A 4 -2.12 15.83 -44.47
N ILE A 5 -1.12 14.97 -44.59
CA ILE A 5 -0.68 14.07 -43.52
C ILE A 5 0.11 14.93 -42.48
N PRO A 6 -0.26 14.89 -41.18
CA PRO A 6 0.50 15.65 -40.19
C PRO A 6 1.92 15.10 -40.10
N VAL A 7 2.90 15.98 -40.24
CA VAL A 7 4.32 15.69 -40.02
C VAL A 7 4.51 15.38 -38.55
N ILE A 8 4.78 14.10 -38.24
CA ILE A 8 5.21 13.68 -36.91
C ILE A 8 6.59 14.25 -36.70
N HIS A 9 6.70 15.34 -35.94
CA HIS A 9 7.97 15.83 -35.43
C HIS A 9 8.60 14.72 -34.57
N ARG A 10 9.56 14.02 -35.14
CA ARG A 10 10.50 13.20 -34.37
C ARG A 10 11.31 14.16 -33.49
N PHE A 11 10.97 14.21 -32.21
CA PHE A 11 11.88 14.79 -31.22
C PHE A 11 13.18 13.97 -31.25
N PRO A 12 14.34 14.61 -31.37
CA PRO A 12 15.60 13.91 -31.23
C PRO A 12 15.67 13.42 -29.77
N VAL A 13 15.55 12.13 -29.57
CA VAL A 13 15.76 11.50 -28.24
C VAL A 13 17.25 11.72 -27.92
N SER A 14 17.52 12.56 -26.95
CA SER A 14 18.88 12.81 -26.46
C SER A 14 19.41 11.52 -25.79
N SER A 15 20.71 11.28 -25.89
CA SER A 15 21.37 10.17 -25.18
C SER A 15 21.16 10.25 -23.67
N THR A 16 20.88 11.43 -23.13
CA THR A 16 20.47 11.65 -21.74
C THR A 16 19.08 11.08 -21.45
N ASP A 17 18.11 11.17 -22.39
CA ASP A 17 16.78 10.64 -22.20
C ASP A 17 16.75 9.10 -22.19
N VAL A 18 17.69 8.46 -22.90
CA VAL A 18 17.85 7.00 -22.89
C VAL A 18 18.46 6.53 -21.58
N LEU A 19 19.42 7.28 -21.05
CA LEU A 19 20.07 6.95 -19.77
C LEU A 19 19.13 7.16 -18.57
N THR A 20 18.31 8.22 -18.57
CA THR A 20 17.29 8.45 -17.55
C THR A 20 16.21 7.36 -17.56
N ASN A 21 15.80 6.88 -18.73
CA ASN A 21 14.88 5.75 -18.84
C ASN A 21 15.48 4.40 -18.40
N LEU A 22 16.82 4.25 -18.44
CA LEU A 22 17.51 3.02 -18.03
C LEU A 22 17.90 3.02 -16.55
N ILE A 23 18.11 4.18 -15.92
CA ILE A 23 18.56 4.30 -14.52
C ILE A 23 17.39 4.59 -13.56
N GLY A 24 16.15 4.64 -14.08
CA GLY A 24 14.94 4.90 -13.30
C GLY A 24 15.04 6.23 -12.54
N ASP A 25 14.15 7.17 -12.86
CA ASP A 25 14.07 8.48 -12.21
C ASP A 25 13.53 8.40 -10.77
N ASP A 26 13.99 7.44 -9.97
CA ASP A 26 13.54 7.28 -8.58
C ASP A 26 13.73 8.57 -7.77
N TRP A 27 14.79 9.34 -8.05
CA TRP A 27 15.03 10.64 -7.43
C TRP A 27 14.08 11.73 -7.95
N ALA A 28 13.72 11.71 -9.23
CA ALA A 28 12.78 12.66 -9.81
C ALA A 28 11.34 12.43 -9.29
N VAL A 29 10.96 11.18 -9.12
CA VAL A 29 9.68 10.82 -8.48
C VAL A 29 9.65 11.29 -7.02
N GLN A 30 10.75 11.12 -6.29
CA GLN A 30 10.85 11.58 -4.90
C GLN A 30 10.78 13.10 -4.77
N THR A 31 11.51 13.85 -5.60
CA THR A 31 11.45 15.33 -5.57
C THR A 31 10.06 15.83 -5.92
N THR A 32 9.41 15.25 -6.92
CA THR A 32 8.04 15.62 -7.33
C THR A 32 7.02 15.32 -6.23
N PHE A 33 7.18 14.22 -5.50
CA PHE A 33 6.30 13.87 -4.38
C PHE A 33 6.40 14.90 -3.25
N TRP A 34 7.60 15.26 -2.83
CA TRP A 34 7.82 16.23 -1.76
C TRP A 34 7.36 17.64 -2.14
N GLU A 35 7.59 18.04 -3.37
CA GLU A 35 7.11 19.31 -3.91
C GLU A 35 5.58 19.36 -3.96
N ALA A 36 4.93 18.28 -4.45
CA ALA A 36 3.48 18.18 -4.48
C ALA A 36 2.88 18.23 -3.06
N LEU A 37 3.50 17.55 -2.11
CA LEU A 37 3.08 17.57 -0.70
C LEU A 37 3.20 18.98 -0.10
N GLY A 38 4.27 19.69 -0.40
CA GLY A 38 4.50 21.07 0.07
C GLY A 38 3.50 22.09 -0.48
N GLN A 39 2.89 21.82 -1.64
CA GLN A 39 1.86 22.69 -2.24
C GLN A 39 0.45 22.46 -1.70
N LEU A 40 0.24 21.36 -0.96
CA LEU A 40 -1.06 21.08 -0.34
C LEU A 40 -1.31 22.03 0.83
N SER A 41 -2.59 22.37 1.06
CA SER A 41 -2.97 23.11 2.25
C SER A 41 -2.59 22.33 3.52
N LEU A 42 -2.35 23.04 4.61
CA LEU A 42 -1.98 22.43 5.91
C LEU A 42 -2.98 21.34 6.34
N GLY A 43 -4.29 21.55 6.08
CA GLY A 43 -5.32 20.55 6.38
C GLY A 43 -5.14 19.24 5.61
N HIS A 44 -4.77 19.32 4.33
CA HIS A 44 -4.48 18.13 3.53
C HIS A 44 -3.20 17.41 3.98
N GLN A 45 -2.15 18.16 4.32
CA GLN A 45 -0.90 17.60 4.84
C GLN A 45 -1.14 16.86 6.17
N MET A 46 -1.92 17.46 7.08
CA MET A 46 -2.29 16.81 8.34
C MET A 46 -3.17 15.58 8.12
N GLY A 47 -4.14 15.66 7.21
CA GLY A 47 -4.97 14.51 6.83
C GLY A 47 -4.16 13.36 6.26
N PHE A 48 -3.20 13.65 5.38
CA PHE A 48 -2.29 12.67 4.82
C PHE A 48 -1.38 12.04 5.89
N ALA A 49 -0.79 12.86 6.76
CA ALA A 49 0.04 12.37 7.87
C ALA A 49 -0.76 11.47 8.82
N PHE A 50 -2.00 11.83 9.11
CA PHE A 50 -2.90 11.02 9.92
C PHE A 50 -3.27 9.70 9.23
N ALA A 51 -3.52 9.71 7.92
CA ALA A 51 -3.77 8.52 7.13
C ALA A 51 -2.56 7.55 7.14
N LEU A 52 -1.35 8.08 7.01
CA LEU A 52 -0.12 7.29 7.14
C LEU A 52 0.01 6.67 8.53
N LEU A 53 -0.26 7.42 9.58
CA LEU A 53 -0.22 6.92 10.96
C LEU A 53 -1.21 5.77 11.16
N VAL A 54 -2.43 5.90 10.64
CA VAL A 54 -3.45 4.84 10.69
C VAL A 54 -3.02 3.63 9.86
N ALA A 55 -2.40 3.84 8.69
CA ALA A 55 -1.87 2.77 7.85
C ALA A 55 -0.78 1.98 8.58
N PHE A 56 0.19 2.64 9.21
CA PHE A 56 1.20 1.97 10.05
C PHE A 56 0.59 1.23 11.23
N GLY A 57 -0.45 1.80 11.85
CA GLY A 57 -1.21 1.13 12.91
C GLY A 57 -1.91 -0.13 12.40
N PHE A 58 -2.54 -0.06 11.23
CA PHE A 58 -3.14 -1.21 10.57
C PHE A 58 -2.11 -2.30 10.28
N GLU A 59 -0.96 -1.95 9.67
CA GLU A 59 0.11 -2.91 9.38
C GLU A 59 0.70 -3.54 10.65
N PHE A 60 0.84 -2.77 11.72
CA PHE A 60 1.28 -3.30 13.01
C PHE A 60 0.30 -4.35 13.55
N ILE A 61 -1.01 -4.06 13.54
CA ILE A 61 -2.07 -4.98 13.97
C ILE A 61 -2.09 -6.22 13.07
N ASN A 62 -1.99 -6.02 11.75
CA ASN A 62 -1.88 -7.08 10.77
C ASN A 62 -0.69 -8.00 11.06
N GLY A 63 0.49 -7.42 11.28
CA GLY A 63 1.72 -8.16 11.52
C GLY A 63 1.64 -9.09 12.74
N PHE A 64 1.13 -8.63 13.89
CA PHE A 64 1.01 -9.51 15.06
C PHE A 64 -0.11 -10.55 14.91
N HIS A 65 -1.20 -10.20 14.24
CA HIS A 65 -2.31 -11.11 14.01
C HIS A 65 -1.90 -12.27 13.08
N ASP A 66 -1.27 -11.94 11.96
CA ASP A 66 -0.80 -12.93 10.99
C ASP A 66 0.35 -13.78 11.55
N THR A 67 1.25 -13.20 12.32
CA THR A 67 2.31 -13.94 13.01
C THR A 67 1.72 -14.99 13.95
N ALA A 68 0.69 -14.64 14.74
CA ALA A 68 0.02 -15.59 15.62
C ALA A 68 -0.52 -16.79 14.85
N ASN A 69 -1.19 -16.55 13.71
CA ASN A 69 -1.71 -17.61 12.85
C ASN A 69 -0.58 -18.49 12.26
N ALA A 70 0.52 -17.88 11.83
CA ALA A 70 1.64 -18.58 11.20
C ALA A 70 2.41 -19.49 12.17
N VAL A 71 2.58 -19.08 13.44
CA VAL A 71 3.44 -19.81 14.40
C VAL A 71 2.67 -20.74 15.32
N THR A 72 1.33 -20.66 15.38
CA THR A 72 0.51 -21.42 16.33
C THR A 72 0.75 -22.92 16.23
N THR A 73 0.76 -23.49 15.04
CA THR A 73 0.99 -24.93 14.83
C THR A 73 2.39 -25.36 15.24
N VAL A 74 3.39 -24.56 14.96
CA VAL A 74 4.81 -24.86 15.28
C VAL A 74 5.04 -24.82 16.78
N ILE A 75 4.40 -23.89 17.49
CA ILE A 75 4.46 -23.78 18.97
C ILE A 75 3.66 -24.91 19.61
N TYR A 76 2.45 -25.17 19.11
CA TYR A 76 1.56 -26.21 19.67
C TYR A 76 2.15 -27.61 19.54
N THR A 77 2.82 -27.91 18.45
CA THR A 77 3.50 -29.20 18.24
C THR A 77 4.84 -29.31 19.02
N GLY A 78 5.28 -28.24 19.67
CA GLY A 78 6.54 -28.22 20.42
C GLY A 78 7.80 -28.24 19.53
N THR A 79 7.64 -28.02 18.21
CA THR A 79 8.78 -28.03 17.27
C THR A 79 9.74 -26.89 17.53
N LEU A 80 9.23 -25.70 17.85
CA LEU A 80 10.01 -24.53 18.26
C LEU A 80 9.40 -23.90 19.52
N LYS A 81 10.26 -23.28 20.32
CA LYS A 81 9.80 -22.43 21.43
C LYS A 81 9.14 -21.16 20.87
N PRO A 82 8.21 -20.50 21.61
CA PRO A 82 7.49 -19.33 21.13
C PRO A 82 8.37 -18.21 20.60
N THR A 83 9.41 -17.82 21.33
CA THR A 83 10.29 -16.70 20.95
C THR A 83 11.02 -16.93 19.61
N PRO A 84 11.76 -18.05 19.39
CA PRO A 84 12.39 -18.28 18.10
C PRO A 84 11.39 -18.48 16.97
N ALA A 85 10.19 -19.01 17.21
CA ALA A 85 9.16 -19.13 16.19
C ALA A 85 8.68 -17.76 15.68
N VAL A 86 8.42 -16.82 16.60
CA VAL A 86 8.01 -15.45 16.26
C VAL A 86 9.13 -14.68 15.53
N ILE A 87 10.39 -14.79 16.01
CA ILE A 87 11.53 -14.13 15.36
C ILE A 87 11.72 -14.68 13.92
N LEU A 88 11.64 -15.99 13.75
CA LEU A 88 11.76 -16.62 12.43
C LEU A 88 10.65 -16.16 11.49
N SER A 89 9.40 -16.11 11.96
CA SER A 89 8.26 -15.62 11.19
C SER A 89 8.46 -14.16 10.76
N GLY A 90 8.85 -13.29 11.67
CA GLY A 90 9.13 -11.88 11.36
C GLY A 90 10.25 -11.71 10.34
N PHE A 91 11.32 -12.49 10.46
CA PHE A 91 12.43 -12.48 9.50
C PHE A 91 11.99 -12.96 8.10
N CYS A 92 11.22 -14.05 8.03
CA CYS A 92 10.68 -14.54 6.77
C CYS A 92 9.72 -13.54 6.11
N ASN A 93 8.86 -12.87 6.89
CA ASN A 93 7.99 -11.82 6.38
C ASN A 93 8.79 -10.64 5.82
N PHE A 94 9.81 -10.19 6.55
CA PHE A 94 10.70 -9.12 6.08
C PHE A 94 11.38 -9.49 4.75
N LEU A 95 11.95 -10.69 4.66
CA LEU A 95 12.53 -11.19 3.42
C LEU A 95 11.48 -11.31 2.30
N GLY A 96 10.27 -11.75 2.63
CA GLY A 96 9.17 -11.85 1.67
C GLY A 96 8.82 -10.51 1.03
N VAL A 97 8.79 -9.44 1.82
CA VAL A 97 8.55 -8.07 1.31
C VAL A 97 9.71 -7.62 0.41
N LEU A 98 10.96 -7.85 0.83
CA LEU A 98 12.13 -7.45 0.04
C LEU A 98 12.22 -8.18 -1.31
N LEU A 99 11.90 -9.47 -1.32
CA LEU A 99 12.01 -10.32 -2.52
C LEU A 99 10.75 -10.26 -3.39
N GLY A 100 9.57 -10.09 -2.78
CA GLY A 100 8.29 -10.05 -3.48
C GLY A 100 8.02 -8.74 -4.22
N GLY A 101 8.72 -7.67 -3.85
CA GLY A 101 8.59 -6.36 -4.48
C GLY A 101 7.19 -5.75 -4.34
N THR A 102 6.89 -4.79 -5.22
CA THR A 102 5.66 -3.97 -5.18
C THR A 102 4.48 -4.58 -5.97
N THR A 103 4.64 -5.74 -6.57
CA THR A 103 3.62 -6.35 -7.45
C THR A 103 2.27 -6.54 -6.75
N VAL A 104 2.28 -7.00 -5.50
CA VAL A 104 1.06 -7.18 -4.70
C VAL A 104 0.42 -5.84 -4.36
N ALA A 105 1.23 -4.82 -4.03
CA ALA A 105 0.74 -3.47 -3.75
C ALA A 105 0.02 -2.88 -4.97
N PHE A 106 0.58 -3.00 -6.17
CA PHE A 106 -0.08 -2.56 -7.40
C PHE A 106 -1.35 -3.33 -7.70
N ALA A 107 -1.40 -4.65 -7.43
CA ALA A 107 -2.62 -5.43 -7.58
C ALA A 107 -3.75 -4.91 -6.67
N ILE A 108 -3.44 -4.54 -5.43
CA ILE A 108 -4.42 -3.95 -4.50
C ILE A 108 -4.88 -2.56 -4.96
N VAL A 109 -3.95 -1.71 -5.42
CA VAL A 109 -4.29 -0.38 -5.95
C VAL A 109 -5.25 -0.49 -7.14
N ASN A 110 -5.06 -1.49 -8.01
CA ASN A 110 -5.93 -1.73 -9.16
C ASN A 110 -7.35 -2.23 -8.77
N LEU A 111 -7.57 -2.64 -7.53
CA LEU A 111 -8.91 -2.97 -7.02
C LEU A 111 -9.69 -1.73 -6.57
N LEU A 112 -9.01 -0.59 -6.37
CA LEU A 112 -9.69 0.65 -6.04
C LEU A 112 -10.43 1.18 -7.28
N PRO A 113 -11.69 1.64 -7.13
CA PRO A 113 -12.44 2.22 -8.24
C PRO A 113 -11.72 3.45 -8.80
N VAL A 114 -11.30 3.39 -10.06
CA VAL A 114 -10.51 4.45 -10.73
C VAL A 114 -11.28 5.76 -10.77
N ASP A 115 -12.61 5.71 -10.91
CA ASP A 115 -13.49 6.88 -10.95
C ASP A 115 -13.41 7.69 -9.65
N LEU A 116 -13.21 7.02 -8.52
CA LEU A 116 -13.03 7.68 -7.22
C LEU A 116 -11.66 8.35 -7.06
N LEU A 117 -10.66 7.91 -7.82
CA LEU A 117 -9.32 8.50 -7.81
C LEU A 117 -9.21 9.71 -8.76
N ILE A 118 -9.97 9.72 -9.86
CA ILE A 118 -9.87 10.76 -10.90
C ILE A 118 -10.74 11.99 -10.55
N ASP A 119 -11.93 11.78 -9.98
CA ASP A 119 -12.92 12.86 -9.76
C ASP A 119 -12.95 13.36 -8.30
N SER A 120 -12.09 12.85 -7.45
CA SER A 120 -12.09 13.20 -6.03
C SER A 120 -11.20 14.41 -5.73
N SER A 121 -11.76 15.38 -5.02
CA SER A 121 -10.92 16.31 -4.27
C SER A 121 -9.97 15.49 -3.38
N SER A 122 -8.73 15.93 -3.23
CA SER A 122 -7.71 15.23 -2.42
C SER A 122 -8.22 14.82 -1.02
N MET A 123 -9.15 15.58 -0.46
CA MET A 123 -9.77 15.30 0.84
C MET A 123 -10.69 14.06 0.79
N ARG A 124 -11.46 13.87 -0.29
CA ARG A 124 -12.34 12.70 -0.42
C ARG A 124 -11.53 11.40 -0.49
N ALA A 125 -10.44 11.40 -1.25
CA ALA A 125 -9.52 10.27 -1.34
C ALA A 125 -8.92 9.92 0.03
N ILE A 126 -8.48 10.92 0.80
CA ILE A 126 -7.95 10.71 2.16
C ILE A 126 -9.01 10.09 3.08
N VAL A 127 -10.22 10.62 3.09
CA VAL A 127 -11.33 10.10 3.92
C VAL A 127 -11.69 8.67 3.53
N MET A 128 -11.68 8.35 2.24
CA MET A 128 -11.94 7.00 1.72
C MET A 128 -10.89 6.01 2.21
N VAL A 129 -9.61 6.34 2.06
CA VAL A 129 -8.51 5.50 2.55
C VAL A 129 -8.56 5.35 4.07
N LEU A 130 -8.83 6.41 4.81
CA LEU A 130 -9.01 6.35 6.26
C LEU A 130 -10.16 5.42 6.65
N SER A 131 -11.29 5.50 5.96
CA SER A 131 -12.47 4.68 6.25
C SER A 131 -12.19 3.18 6.08
N LEU A 132 -11.53 2.81 4.97
CA LEU A 132 -11.17 1.40 4.73
C LEU A 132 -10.14 0.88 5.74
N LEU A 133 -9.13 1.70 6.09
CA LEU A 133 -8.11 1.31 7.08
C LEU A 133 -8.72 1.17 8.48
N LEU A 134 -9.55 2.12 8.89
CA LEU A 134 -10.23 2.07 10.19
C LEU A 134 -11.19 0.88 10.29
N ALA A 135 -11.93 0.57 9.23
CA ALA A 135 -12.77 -0.62 9.19
C ALA A 135 -11.93 -1.89 9.38
N GLY A 136 -10.78 -1.99 8.71
CA GLY A 136 -9.83 -3.08 8.87
C GLY A 136 -9.25 -3.18 10.28
N VAL A 137 -8.85 -2.05 10.87
CA VAL A 137 -8.35 -1.97 12.26
C VAL A 137 -9.41 -2.48 13.24
N VAL A 138 -10.65 -1.96 13.16
CA VAL A 138 -11.73 -2.34 14.05
C VAL A 138 -12.03 -3.83 13.92
N TRP A 139 -12.08 -4.36 12.70
CA TRP A 139 -12.33 -5.78 12.46
C TRP A 139 -11.22 -6.66 13.02
N ASN A 140 -9.96 -6.34 12.73
CA ASN A 140 -8.81 -7.12 13.19
C ASN A 140 -8.68 -7.10 14.72
N LEU A 141 -8.85 -5.94 15.37
CA LEU A 141 -8.84 -5.84 16.83
C LEU A 141 -10.03 -6.56 17.47
N GLY A 142 -11.21 -6.45 16.87
CA GLY A 142 -12.40 -7.12 17.36
C GLY A 142 -12.27 -8.64 17.31
N THR A 143 -11.80 -9.18 16.21
CA THR A 143 -11.55 -10.62 16.05
C THR A 143 -10.42 -11.12 16.95
N TRP A 144 -9.36 -10.33 17.12
CA TRP A 144 -8.29 -10.63 18.06
C TRP A 144 -8.81 -10.72 19.51
N TRP A 145 -9.62 -9.73 19.93
CA TRP A 145 -10.22 -9.76 21.26
C TRP A 145 -11.09 -11.00 21.48
N MET A 146 -11.87 -11.40 20.48
CA MET A 146 -12.73 -12.58 20.55
C MET A 146 -11.98 -13.91 20.36
N GLY A 147 -10.66 -13.86 20.06
CA GLY A 147 -9.85 -15.05 19.80
C GLY A 147 -10.24 -15.76 18.50
N LEU A 148 -10.80 -15.04 17.53
CA LEU A 148 -11.23 -15.59 16.25
C LEU A 148 -10.10 -15.44 15.22
N PRO A 149 -9.76 -16.51 14.47
CA PRO A 149 -8.81 -16.40 13.37
C PRO A 149 -9.42 -15.57 12.25
N VAL A 150 -8.63 -14.65 11.68
CA VAL A 150 -9.07 -13.79 10.58
C VAL A 150 -7.99 -13.74 9.51
N SER A 151 -8.42 -13.53 8.27
CA SER A 151 -7.54 -13.19 7.15
C SER A 151 -7.59 -11.68 6.95
N SER A 152 -6.48 -11.02 7.22
CA SER A 152 -6.31 -9.58 7.01
C SER A 152 -6.46 -9.17 5.54
N SER A 153 -6.03 -10.03 4.61
CA SER A 153 -6.23 -9.79 3.16
C SER A 153 -7.71 -9.78 2.78
N HIS A 154 -8.50 -10.71 3.30
CA HIS A 154 -9.95 -10.71 3.07
C HIS A 154 -10.64 -9.51 3.73
N CYS A 155 -10.19 -9.13 4.91
CA CYS A 155 -10.66 -7.94 5.60
C CYS A 155 -10.40 -6.67 4.77
N LEU A 156 -9.19 -6.53 4.23
CA LEU A 156 -8.81 -5.40 3.37
C LEU A 156 -9.66 -5.34 2.10
N ILE A 157 -9.83 -6.47 1.39
CA ILE A 157 -10.67 -6.55 0.19
C ILE A 157 -12.13 -6.20 0.53
N GLY A 158 -12.67 -6.72 1.63
CA GLY A 158 -14.01 -6.39 2.08
C GLY A 158 -14.18 -4.90 2.41
N SER A 159 -13.16 -4.29 3.01
CA SER A 159 -13.16 -2.85 3.30
C SER A 159 -13.13 -2.00 2.02
N ILE A 160 -12.38 -2.43 1.00
CA ILE A 160 -12.34 -1.77 -0.32
C ILE A 160 -13.72 -1.84 -0.98
N ILE A 161 -14.35 -3.01 -1.00
CA ILE A 161 -15.70 -3.19 -1.57
C ILE A 161 -16.74 -2.35 -0.80
N GLY A 162 -16.58 -2.21 0.52
CA GLY A 162 -17.52 -1.44 1.35
C GLY A 162 -17.40 0.08 1.20
N VAL A 163 -16.29 0.58 0.69
CA VAL A 163 -16.04 2.02 0.47
C VAL A 163 -16.35 2.44 -0.97
N GLY A 164 -16.24 1.53 -1.96
CA GLY A 164 -16.60 1.74 -3.36
C GLY A 164 -18.07 1.51 -3.60
#